data_83f27bb9a9814a3b073464d37440402f
#
_entry.id   83f27bb9a9814a3b073464d37440402f
#
_cell.length_a   1.000
_cell.length_b   1.000
_cell.length_c   1.000
_cell.angle_alpha   90.00
_cell.angle_beta   90.00
_cell.angle_gamma   90.00
#
_symmetry.space_group_name_H-M   'P 1'
#
loop_
_entity.id
_entity.type
_entity.pdbx_description
1 polymer ?
#
loop_
_entity_poly.entity_id
_entity_poly.type
_entity_poly.pdbx_seq_one_letter_code
_entity_poly.pdbx_strand_id
1 'polypeptide(L)'
;MDIETKIELIKKPPTEEILVEKELRQLLETNEHPGHYQGFEISGMLHLGNFIISGFKINDFIKAGIKCQAYLADWHSFINNKFGGDWNKILTASKYYEKAFKFFCPGVKIVVGSELYHNNDEYWRNIIKFSKHLTLNRTLRCMTIMGRSENEKLDLSQYFYPSMQAVDVKEIGADIPHGGLDQRKAHVLAREIFPKMGWEKPVAVHHHVLMGIAEPIKLETKDKLEQVIASKMSKSKPWTAIFIHDTEKQIEEKLRKAWCPEKLVEMNPILEIVRYVVFHENKTFKINRPTKFGGPIEFQSCQELEKAYTHGDLHPQDLKNAVAEELSKILEPTRRYFEINREAKECLNAMKEAQITR
;
A
#
# COMPACT_ATOMS: atom_id res chain seq x y z
N MET A 1 -6.79 11.96 23.15
CA MET A 1 -5.68 10.98 23.08
C MET A 1 -4.39 11.75 23.24
N ASP A 2 -3.47 11.28 24.09
CA ASP A 2 -2.16 11.90 24.27
C ASP A 2 -1.24 11.65 23.06
N ILE A 3 -0.15 12.42 22.99
CA ILE A 3 0.76 12.42 21.85
C ILE A 3 1.52 11.08 21.72
N GLU A 4 1.90 10.47 22.84
CA GLU A 4 2.61 9.19 22.81
C GLU A 4 1.73 8.09 22.18
N THR A 5 0.48 8.01 22.61
CA THR A 5 -0.47 7.03 22.01
C THR A 5 -0.69 7.30 20.52
N LYS A 6 -0.75 8.58 20.08
CA LYS A 6 -0.83 8.91 18.65
C LYS A 6 0.42 8.41 17.90
N ILE A 7 1.60 8.65 18.45
CA ILE A 7 2.87 8.22 17.85
C ILE A 7 2.95 6.70 17.78
N GLU A 8 2.54 5.98 18.83
CA GLU A 8 2.50 4.51 18.84
C GLU A 8 1.60 3.95 17.73
N LEU A 9 0.40 4.52 17.54
CA LEU A 9 -0.50 4.14 16.43
C LEU A 9 0.14 4.39 15.06
N ILE A 10 0.80 5.53 14.88
CA ILE A 10 1.48 5.86 13.62
C ILE A 10 2.67 4.91 13.38
N LYS A 11 3.42 4.57 14.43
CA LYS A 11 4.58 3.65 14.37
C LYS A 11 4.19 2.17 14.30
N LYS A 12 2.96 1.83 14.64
CA LYS A 12 2.49 0.44 14.60
C LYS A 12 2.81 -0.19 13.23
N PRO A 13 3.37 -1.41 13.18
CA PRO A 13 3.51 -2.14 11.93
C PRO A 13 2.17 -2.20 11.15
N PRO A 14 2.18 -2.06 9.83
CA PRO A 14 3.32 -2.15 8.91
C PRO A 14 4.15 -0.88 8.70
N THR A 15 4.07 0.16 9.53
CA THR A 15 5.00 1.31 9.41
C THR A 15 6.45 0.84 9.58
N GLU A 16 7.32 1.20 8.63
CA GLU A 16 8.75 0.89 8.64
C GLU A 16 9.63 2.12 8.80
N GLU A 17 9.18 3.27 8.28
CA GLU A 17 9.96 4.50 8.33
C GLU A 17 9.07 5.71 8.61
N ILE A 18 9.53 6.57 9.48
CA ILE A 18 9.08 7.95 9.63
C ILE A 18 10.27 8.84 9.32
N LEU A 19 10.18 9.63 8.27
CA LEU A 19 11.22 10.58 7.95
C LEU A 19 11.20 11.70 9.00
N VAL A 20 12.14 11.57 9.97
CA VAL A 20 12.37 12.44 11.13
C VAL A 20 11.24 12.38 12.18
N GLU A 21 11.27 11.39 13.06
CA GLU A 21 10.30 11.23 14.17
C GLU A 21 10.13 12.51 15.03
N LYS A 22 11.20 13.28 15.23
CA LYS A 22 11.13 14.55 15.98
C LYS A 22 10.17 15.54 15.28
N GLU A 23 10.15 15.57 13.96
CA GLU A 23 9.24 16.45 13.21
C GLU A 23 7.77 15.96 13.32
N LEU A 24 7.55 14.63 13.37
CA LEU A 24 6.22 14.08 13.64
C LEU A 24 5.72 14.51 15.01
N ARG A 25 6.55 14.41 16.04
CA ARG A 25 6.18 14.86 17.40
C ARG A 25 5.82 16.34 17.41
N GLN A 26 6.67 17.18 16.84
CA GLN A 26 6.43 18.62 16.75
C GLN A 26 5.13 18.93 16.00
N LEU A 27 4.84 18.23 14.91
CA LEU A 27 3.59 18.38 14.16
C LEU A 27 2.37 18.05 15.04
N LEU A 28 2.41 16.93 15.78
CA LEU A 28 1.31 16.52 16.67
C LEU A 28 1.13 17.43 17.89
N GLU A 29 2.19 18.11 18.33
CA GLU A 29 2.15 19.12 19.41
C GLU A 29 1.54 20.45 18.94
N THR A 30 1.73 20.81 17.68
CA THR A 30 1.31 22.11 17.13
C THR A 30 0.03 22.05 16.30
N ASN A 31 -0.37 20.88 15.82
CA ASN A 31 -1.57 20.68 15.02
C ASN A 31 -2.40 19.53 15.59
N GLU A 32 -3.58 19.83 16.10
CA GLU A 32 -4.47 18.84 16.71
C GLU A 32 -5.01 17.84 15.69
N HIS A 33 -5.20 18.27 14.44
CA HIS A 33 -5.78 17.49 13.35
C HIS A 33 -4.95 17.58 12.05
N PRO A 34 -3.73 17.03 12.03
CA PRO A 34 -2.91 17.04 10.83
C PRO A 34 -3.61 16.35 9.64
N GLY A 35 -3.33 16.86 8.43
CA GLY A 35 -3.78 16.24 7.20
C GLY A 35 -2.88 15.06 6.82
N HIS A 36 -3.49 13.92 6.50
CA HIS A 36 -2.81 12.76 5.93
C HIS A 36 -3.28 12.53 4.50
N TYR A 37 -2.39 12.04 3.66
CA TYR A 37 -2.70 11.66 2.29
C TYR A 37 -1.97 10.35 1.94
N GLN A 38 -2.68 9.46 1.24
CA GLN A 38 -2.08 8.36 0.51
C GLN A 38 -2.67 8.28 -0.90
N GLY A 39 -1.78 8.30 -1.91
CA GLY A 39 -2.16 8.18 -3.32
C GLY A 39 -2.25 6.73 -3.79
N PHE A 40 -3.26 6.45 -4.61
CA PHE A 40 -3.52 5.13 -5.19
C PHE A 40 -3.60 5.23 -6.71
N GLU A 41 -2.62 4.66 -7.39
CA GLU A 41 -2.67 4.48 -8.84
C GLU A 41 -3.73 3.43 -9.18
N ILE A 42 -4.68 3.81 -10.02
CA ILE A 42 -5.80 2.96 -10.41
C ILE A 42 -5.34 2.03 -11.54
N SER A 43 -5.11 0.76 -11.22
CA SER A 43 -4.40 -0.14 -12.12
C SER A 43 -4.87 -1.60 -12.08
N GLY A 44 -6.10 -1.86 -11.66
CA GLY A 44 -6.68 -3.20 -11.61
C GLY A 44 -7.25 -3.56 -10.24
N MET A 45 -7.54 -4.84 -10.01
CA MET A 45 -8.17 -5.33 -8.78
C MET A 45 -7.30 -5.06 -7.54
N LEU A 46 -7.94 -4.74 -6.43
CA LEU A 46 -7.29 -4.53 -5.14
C LEU A 46 -6.82 -5.85 -4.52
N HIS A 47 -5.66 -5.82 -3.85
CA HIS A 47 -5.04 -6.99 -3.22
C HIS A 47 -4.44 -6.61 -1.84
N LEU A 48 -3.95 -7.60 -1.09
CA LEU A 48 -3.43 -7.38 0.27
C LEU A 48 -2.45 -6.21 0.33
N GLY A 49 -1.46 -6.17 -0.57
CA GLY A 49 -0.36 -5.18 -0.51
C GLY A 49 -0.79 -3.74 -0.76
N ASN A 50 -1.73 -3.49 -1.68
CA ASN A 50 -2.15 -2.12 -2.01
C ASN A 50 -3.44 -1.67 -1.33
N PHE A 51 -4.17 -2.58 -0.69
CA PHE A 51 -5.44 -2.25 -0.05
C PHE A 51 -5.44 -2.55 1.44
N ILE A 52 -5.16 -3.79 1.87
CA ILE A 52 -5.24 -4.17 3.28
C ILE A 52 -4.15 -3.47 4.09
N ILE A 53 -2.89 -3.53 3.64
CA ILE A 53 -1.76 -2.85 4.30
C ILE A 53 -2.02 -1.34 4.41
N SER A 54 -2.42 -0.71 3.30
CA SER A 54 -2.75 0.72 3.28
C SER A 54 -3.94 1.06 4.14
N GLY A 55 -5.00 0.26 4.07
CA GLY A 55 -6.23 0.47 4.82
C GLY A 55 -6.03 0.34 6.33
N PHE A 56 -5.23 -0.62 6.77
CA PHE A 56 -4.85 -0.73 8.18
C PHE A 56 -4.16 0.55 8.66
N LYS A 57 -3.20 1.05 7.91
CA LYS A 57 -2.50 2.29 8.29
C LYS A 57 -3.40 3.52 8.26
N ILE A 58 -4.27 3.65 7.25
CA ILE A 58 -5.27 4.72 7.22
C ILE A 58 -6.15 4.66 8.47
N ASN A 59 -6.60 3.47 8.87
CA ASN A 59 -7.40 3.29 10.09
C ASN A 59 -6.62 3.62 11.37
N ASP A 60 -5.32 3.29 11.44
CA ASP A 60 -4.46 3.67 12.57
C ASP A 60 -4.30 5.21 12.64
N PHE A 61 -4.11 5.89 11.52
CA PHE A 61 -4.07 7.34 11.44
C PHE A 61 -5.41 7.98 11.85
N ILE A 62 -6.54 7.43 11.39
CA ILE A 62 -7.88 7.90 11.81
C ILE A 62 -8.05 7.74 13.33
N LYS A 63 -7.67 6.59 13.89
CA LYS A 63 -7.69 6.34 15.34
C LYS A 63 -6.80 7.34 16.10
N ALA A 64 -5.69 7.76 15.51
CA ALA A 64 -4.80 8.79 16.07
C ALA A 64 -5.35 10.22 15.94
N GLY A 65 -6.55 10.41 15.38
CA GLY A 65 -7.18 11.74 15.20
C GLY A 65 -6.68 12.52 13.98
N ILE A 66 -6.00 11.86 13.05
CA ILE A 66 -5.49 12.44 11.81
C ILE A 66 -6.60 12.51 10.76
N LYS A 67 -6.68 13.60 10.00
CA LYS A 67 -7.64 13.76 8.89
C LYS A 67 -7.12 13.03 7.65
N CYS A 68 -7.63 11.83 7.42
CA CYS A 68 -7.12 10.95 6.36
C CYS A 68 -7.81 11.15 5.01
N GLN A 69 -7.02 11.17 3.96
CA GLN A 69 -7.46 11.27 2.58
C GLN A 69 -6.87 10.13 1.75
N ALA A 70 -7.74 9.39 1.04
CA ALA A 70 -7.34 8.44 0.00
C ALA A 70 -7.47 9.14 -1.36
N TYR A 71 -6.34 9.38 -1.99
CA TYR A 71 -6.26 10.08 -3.27
C TYR A 71 -6.27 9.07 -4.41
N LEU A 72 -7.30 9.14 -5.24
CA LEU A 72 -7.46 8.30 -6.43
C LEU A 72 -6.78 8.99 -7.63
N ALA A 73 -5.57 8.54 -7.93
CA ALA A 73 -4.65 9.16 -8.87
C ALA A 73 -4.97 8.78 -10.34
N ASP A 74 -6.10 9.21 -10.85
CA ASP A 74 -6.60 8.91 -12.20
C ASP A 74 -5.67 9.45 -13.32
N TRP A 75 -5.22 10.69 -13.23
CA TRP A 75 -4.25 11.26 -14.16
C TRP A 75 -2.90 10.54 -14.12
N HIS A 76 -2.41 10.17 -12.94
CA HIS A 76 -1.20 9.36 -12.82
C HIS A 76 -1.37 7.98 -13.45
N SER A 77 -2.55 7.39 -13.30
CA SER A 77 -2.90 6.11 -13.93
C SER A 77 -2.92 6.22 -15.46
N PHE A 78 -3.47 7.33 -15.99
CA PHE A 78 -3.47 7.61 -17.41
C PHE A 78 -2.05 7.81 -17.95
N ILE A 79 -1.25 8.67 -17.31
CA ILE A 79 0.16 8.94 -17.66
C ILE A 79 0.99 7.64 -17.64
N ASN A 80 0.73 6.74 -16.67
CA ASN A 80 1.43 5.46 -16.56
C ASN A 80 0.80 4.35 -17.41
N ASN A 81 -0.04 4.69 -18.39
CA ASN A 81 -0.67 3.77 -19.34
C ASN A 81 -1.45 2.61 -18.67
N LYS A 82 -2.05 2.84 -17.50
CA LYS A 82 -2.91 1.83 -16.88
C LYS A 82 -4.17 1.66 -17.71
N PHE A 83 -4.67 0.41 -17.79
CA PHE A 83 -5.79 0.06 -18.70
C PHE A 83 -5.54 0.46 -20.16
N GLY A 84 -4.26 0.48 -20.60
CA GLY A 84 -3.90 0.91 -21.96
C GLY A 84 -4.09 2.41 -22.22
N GLY A 85 -4.16 3.23 -21.15
CA GLY A 85 -4.44 4.67 -21.27
C GLY A 85 -5.91 5.00 -21.57
N ASP A 86 -6.83 4.05 -21.35
CA ASP A 86 -8.26 4.28 -21.54
C ASP A 86 -8.84 5.03 -20.34
N TRP A 87 -9.14 6.31 -20.54
CA TRP A 87 -9.65 7.21 -19.50
C TRP A 87 -10.98 6.72 -18.89
N ASN A 88 -11.89 6.21 -19.71
CA ASN A 88 -13.20 5.74 -19.23
C ASN A 88 -13.06 4.51 -18.33
N LYS A 89 -12.14 3.60 -18.66
CA LYS A 89 -11.82 2.44 -17.80
C LYS A 89 -11.19 2.86 -16.49
N ILE A 90 -10.30 3.86 -16.51
CA ILE A 90 -9.69 4.43 -15.29
C ILE A 90 -10.76 5.02 -14.39
N LEU A 91 -11.68 5.85 -14.92
CA LEU A 91 -12.79 6.42 -14.16
C LEU A 91 -13.74 5.35 -13.60
N THR A 92 -14.03 4.33 -14.37
CA THR A 92 -14.83 3.18 -13.93
C THR A 92 -14.17 2.44 -12.77
N ALA A 93 -12.88 2.16 -12.90
CA ALA A 93 -12.09 1.52 -11.85
C ALA A 93 -11.93 2.41 -10.61
N SER A 94 -11.88 3.74 -10.78
CA SER A 94 -11.85 4.71 -9.67
C SER A 94 -13.05 4.55 -8.73
N LYS A 95 -14.25 4.37 -9.28
CA LYS A 95 -15.46 4.13 -8.47
C LYS A 95 -15.39 2.85 -7.64
N TYR A 96 -14.77 1.80 -8.17
CA TYR A 96 -14.53 0.57 -7.42
C TYR A 96 -13.57 0.81 -6.23
N TYR A 97 -12.47 1.55 -6.44
CA TYR A 97 -11.56 1.94 -5.37
C TYR A 97 -12.25 2.78 -4.30
N GLU A 98 -13.04 3.78 -4.71
CA GLU A 98 -13.81 4.63 -3.80
C GLU A 98 -14.71 3.80 -2.88
N LYS A 99 -15.51 2.87 -3.45
CA LYS A 99 -16.40 1.99 -2.67
C LYS A 99 -15.61 1.11 -1.69
N ALA A 100 -14.47 0.56 -2.12
CA ALA A 100 -13.64 -0.27 -1.26
C ALA A 100 -13.06 0.52 -0.08
N PHE A 101 -12.43 1.68 -0.33
CA PHE A 101 -11.81 2.48 0.74
C PHE A 101 -12.84 3.11 1.68
N LYS A 102 -13.98 3.59 1.18
CA LYS A 102 -15.07 4.09 2.04
C LYS A 102 -15.62 3.01 2.98
N PHE A 103 -15.70 1.77 2.52
CA PHE A 103 -16.13 0.65 3.35
C PHE A 103 -15.07 0.26 4.39
N PHE A 104 -13.82 0.07 3.95
CA PHE A 104 -12.76 -0.48 4.80
C PHE A 104 -12.19 0.56 5.78
N CYS A 105 -12.20 1.83 5.40
CA CYS A 105 -11.68 2.94 6.21
C CYS A 105 -12.80 3.97 6.49
N PRO A 106 -13.73 3.68 7.42
CA PRO A 106 -14.77 4.63 7.79
C PRO A 106 -14.18 5.94 8.29
N GLY A 107 -14.55 7.06 7.66
CA GLY A 107 -14.00 8.39 7.98
C GLY A 107 -12.90 8.86 7.03
N VAL A 108 -12.41 8.02 6.10
CA VAL A 108 -11.50 8.49 5.05
C VAL A 108 -12.23 9.39 4.04
N LYS A 109 -11.64 10.53 3.70
CA LYS A 109 -12.11 11.38 2.60
C LYS A 109 -11.51 10.84 1.28
N ILE A 110 -12.35 10.64 0.29
CA ILE A 110 -11.90 10.33 -1.08
C ILE A 110 -11.65 11.64 -1.83
N VAL A 111 -10.49 11.73 -2.49
CA VAL A 111 -10.12 12.83 -3.38
C VAL A 111 -9.77 12.24 -4.73
N VAL A 112 -10.33 12.76 -5.80
CA VAL A 112 -10.06 12.31 -7.17
C VAL A 112 -9.15 13.32 -7.86
N GLY A 113 -8.10 12.84 -8.54
CA GLY A 113 -7.09 13.71 -9.15
C GLY A 113 -7.67 14.68 -10.17
N SER A 114 -8.52 14.21 -11.06
CA SER A 114 -9.18 15.06 -12.07
C SER A 114 -10.06 16.16 -11.45
N GLU A 115 -10.69 15.90 -10.31
CA GLU A 115 -11.45 16.92 -9.58
C GLU A 115 -10.53 17.95 -8.92
N LEU A 116 -9.39 17.51 -8.37
CA LEU A 116 -8.39 18.39 -7.77
C LEU A 116 -7.76 19.35 -8.80
N TYR A 117 -7.57 18.89 -10.04
CA TYR A 117 -6.89 19.65 -11.09
C TYR A 117 -7.84 20.51 -11.92
N HIS A 118 -9.15 20.28 -11.81
CA HIS A 118 -10.16 20.99 -12.62
C HIS A 118 -10.20 22.48 -12.23
N ASN A 119 -10.10 23.35 -13.24
CA ASN A 119 -10.08 24.81 -13.05
C ASN A 119 -9.06 25.31 -12.02
N ASN A 120 -7.95 24.59 -11.83
CA ASN A 120 -6.91 24.91 -10.85
C ASN A 120 -5.62 25.34 -11.56
N ASP A 121 -5.60 26.58 -12.06
CA ASP A 121 -4.42 27.15 -12.71
C ASP A 121 -3.21 27.23 -11.76
N GLU A 122 -3.46 27.44 -10.47
CA GLU A 122 -2.37 27.51 -9.46
C GLU A 122 -1.66 26.15 -9.31
N TYR A 123 -2.38 25.05 -9.41
CA TYR A 123 -1.78 23.70 -9.43
C TYR A 123 -0.74 23.57 -10.55
N TRP A 124 -1.11 23.97 -11.78
CA TRP A 124 -0.21 23.86 -12.93
C TRP A 124 0.98 24.82 -12.82
N ARG A 125 0.78 26.03 -12.29
CA ARG A 125 1.86 26.94 -11.96
C ARG A 125 2.81 26.33 -10.93
N ASN A 126 2.29 25.65 -9.92
CA ASN A 126 3.06 25.00 -8.89
C ASN A 126 3.87 23.82 -9.41
N ILE A 127 3.32 23.03 -10.33
CA ILE A 127 4.08 21.98 -11.04
C ILE A 127 5.26 22.57 -11.79
N ILE A 128 5.06 23.65 -12.54
CA ILE A 128 6.14 24.31 -13.29
C ILE A 128 7.20 24.88 -12.34
N LYS A 129 6.79 25.59 -11.29
CA LYS A 129 7.70 26.14 -10.28
C LYS A 129 8.50 25.04 -9.59
N PHE A 130 7.83 23.95 -9.15
CA PHE A 130 8.47 22.80 -8.54
C PHE A 130 9.49 22.16 -9.48
N SER A 131 9.11 21.94 -10.73
CA SER A 131 9.97 21.32 -11.76
C SER A 131 11.22 22.15 -12.08
N LYS A 132 11.22 23.47 -11.86
CA LYS A 132 12.42 24.30 -11.99
C LYS A 132 13.51 23.97 -10.97
N HIS A 133 13.16 23.28 -9.89
CA HIS A 133 14.13 22.79 -8.89
C HIS A 133 14.61 21.36 -9.18
N LEU A 134 14.14 20.75 -10.28
CA LEU A 134 14.54 19.40 -10.72
C LEU A 134 15.41 19.44 -11.96
N THR A 135 16.36 18.53 -12.05
CA THR A 135 17.04 18.20 -13.29
C THR A 135 16.41 16.96 -13.91
N LEU A 136 16.58 16.77 -15.22
CA LEU A 136 16.11 15.55 -15.90
C LEU A 136 16.68 14.28 -15.25
N ASN A 137 17.98 14.27 -14.90
CA ASN A 137 18.62 13.13 -14.23
C ASN A 137 17.99 12.86 -12.85
N ARG A 138 17.58 13.89 -12.09
CA ARG A 138 16.89 13.70 -10.81
C ARG A 138 15.50 13.10 -11.02
N THR A 139 14.78 13.58 -12.04
CA THR A 139 13.47 13.05 -12.45
C THR A 139 13.58 11.58 -12.85
N LEU A 140 14.53 11.22 -13.72
CA LEU A 140 14.77 9.83 -14.15
C LEU A 140 14.97 8.88 -12.95
N ARG A 141 15.79 9.25 -11.96
CA ARG A 141 15.98 8.44 -10.76
C ARG A 141 14.72 8.24 -9.92
N CYS A 142 13.71 9.08 -10.13
CA CYS A 142 12.41 8.96 -9.45
C CYS A 142 11.39 8.09 -10.22
N MET A 143 11.65 7.69 -11.46
CA MET A 143 10.69 6.89 -12.24
C MET A 143 10.32 5.55 -11.59
N THR A 144 11.16 5.04 -10.71
CA THR A 144 10.87 3.82 -9.94
C THR A 144 9.62 3.93 -9.07
N ILE A 145 9.16 5.16 -8.72
CA ILE A 145 7.91 5.37 -7.96
C ILE A 145 6.67 4.90 -8.73
N MET A 146 6.70 4.97 -10.06
CA MET A 146 5.63 4.49 -10.93
C MET A 146 5.86 3.06 -11.44
N GLY A 147 6.86 2.37 -10.90
CA GLY A 147 7.21 1.00 -11.27
C GLY A 147 7.92 0.88 -12.62
N ARG A 148 8.58 1.95 -13.08
CA ARG A 148 9.37 1.99 -14.31
C ARG A 148 10.86 1.99 -14.01
N SER A 149 11.67 1.42 -14.89
CA SER A 149 13.13 1.48 -14.78
C SER A 149 13.70 2.76 -15.40
N GLU A 150 14.89 3.16 -14.96
CA GLU A 150 15.58 4.34 -15.49
C GLU A 150 15.92 4.23 -16.99
N ASN A 151 16.05 2.99 -17.50
CA ASN A 151 16.43 2.69 -18.88
C ASN A 151 15.23 2.38 -19.79
N GLU A 152 14.01 2.45 -19.27
CA GLU A 152 12.80 2.17 -20.02
C GLU A 152 12.47 3.37 -20.94
N LYS A 153 12.02 3.07 -22.16
CA LYS A 153 11.53 4.13 -23.06
C LYS A 153 10.20 4.67 -22.52
N LEU A 154 10.23 5.91 -22.07
CA LEU A 154 9.10 6.62 -21.51
C LEU A 154 8.63 7.70 -22.49
N ASP A 155 7.31 7.91 -22.55
CA ASP A 155 6.78 9.09 -23.24
C ASP A 155 6.97 10.36 -22.38
N LEU A 156 6.86 11.52 -23.01
CA LEU A 156 7.14 12.80 -22.33
C LEU A 156 6.20 13.05 -21.14
N SER A 157 4.96 12.58 -21.21
CA SER A 157 3.98 12.78 -20.14
C SER A 157 4.41 12.14 -18.83
N GLN A 158 5.09 11.01 -18.90
CA GLN A 158 5.54 10.27 -17.73
C GLN A 158 6.58 11.05 -16.88
N TYR A 159 7.32 11.97 -17.49
CA TYR A 159 8.27 12.82 -16.76
C TYR A 159 7.60 13.87 -15.86
N PHE A 160 6.32 14.17 -16.05
CA PHE A 160 5.56 15.02 -15.13
C PHE A 160 5.19 14.31 -13.84
N TYR A 161 5.11 12.97 -13.84
CA TYR A 161 4.61 12.16 -12.73
C TYR A 161 5.28 12.50 -11.38
N PRO A 162 6.61 12.56 -11.22
CA PRO A 162 7.22 12.86 -9.92
C PRO A 162 6.90 14.27 -9.40
N SER A 163 6.83 15.26 -10.29
CA SER A 163 6.46 16.64 -9.91
C SER A 163 5.00 16.74 -9.51
N MET A 164 4.11 16.07 -10.24
CA MET A 164 2.68 16.02 -9.92
C MET A 164 2.47 15.35 -8.56
N GLN A 165 3.04 14.17 -8.33
CA GLN A 165 2.90 13.46 -7.06
C GLN A 165 3.40 14.27 -5.86
N ALA A 166 4.50 15.02 -6.02
CA ALA A 166 4.99 15.89 -4.96
C ALA A 166 4.07 17.09 -4.72
N VAL A 167 3.59 17.74 -5.79
CA VAL A 167 2.70 18.92 -5.68
C VAL A 167 1.32 18.51 -5.14
N ASP A 168 0.82 17.32 -5.44
CA ASP A 168 -0.43 16.80 -4.88
C ASP A 168 -0.43 16.83 -3.34
N VAL A 169 0.71 16.53 -2.70
CA VAL A 169 0.84 16.61 -1.24
C VAL A 169 0.47 18.01 -0.73
N LYS A 170 0.93 19.06 -1.43
CA LYS A 170 0.65 20.46 -1.11
C LYS A 170 -0.82 20.81 -1.39
N GLU A 171 -1.32 20.44 -2.57
CA GLU A 171 -2.67 20.80 -3.02
C GLU A 171 -3.77 20.12 -2.18
N ILE A 172 -3.51 18.90 -1.70
CA ILE A 172 -4.40 18.16 -0.81
C ILE A 172 -4.33 18.71 0.64
N GLY A 173 -3.32 19.52 0.95
CA GLY A 173 -3.09 20.06 2.31
C GLY A 173 -2.62 18.95 3.26
N ALA A 174 -1.76 18.05 2.80
CA ALA A 174 -1.26 16.97 3.61
C ALA A 174 0.03 17.35 4.37
N ASP A 175 -0.04 17.26 5.69
CA ASP A 175 1.14 17.36 6.56
C ASP A 175 1.91 16.05 6.60
N ILE A 176 1.19 14.91 6.42
CA ILE A 176 1.72 13.55 6.49
C ILE A 176 1.44 12.81 5.16
N PRO A 177 2.31 12.95 4.14
CA PRO A 177 2.27 12.05 2.99
C PRO A 177 2.69 10.66 3.41
N HIS A 178 1.88 9.67 3.01
CA HIS A 178 2.04 8.27 3.35
C HIS A 178 2.06 7.40 2.09
N GLY A 179 2.82 6.32 2.12
CA GLY A 179 2.89 5.35 1.04
C GLY A 179 3.76 4.14 1.39
N GLY A 180 3.88 3.20 0.48
CA GLY A 180 4.88 2.15 0.60
C GLY A 180 6.31 2.72 0.51
N LEU A 181 7.30 1.99 1.01
CA LEU A 181 8.73 2.37 0.88
C LEU A 181 9.14 2.63 -0.58
N ASP A 182 8.46 2.03 -1.55
CA ASP A 182 8.68 2.29 -2.99
C ASP A 182 8.30 3.73 -3.42
N GLN A 183 7.50 4.45 -2.61
CA GLN A 183 7.11 5.85 -2.84
C GLN A 183 8.06 6.87 -2.18
N ARG A 184 9.03 6.40 -1.41
CA ARG A 184 9.97 7.22 -0.63
C ARG A 184 10.64 8.34 -1.44
N LYS A 185 11.03 8.06 -2.68
CA LYS A 185 11.71 9.05 -3.54
C LYS A 185 10.85 10.29 -3.83
N ALA A 186 9.54 10.13 -4.05
CA ALA A 186 8.63 11.25 -4.26
C ALA A 186 8.48 12.11 -2.99
N HIS A 187 8.34 11.48 -1.83
CA HIS A 187 8.22 12.20 -0.57
C HIS A 187 9.51 12.93 -0.18
N VAL A 188 10.67 12.34 -0.50
CA VAL A 188 11.97 13.02 -0.33
C VAL A 188 12.07 14.25 -1.24
N LEU A 189 11.61 14.16 -2.50
CA LEU A 189 11.56 15.35 -3.38
C LEU A 189 10.71 16.47 -2.78
N ALA A 190 9.51 16.16 -2.28
CA ALA A 190 8.65 17.15 -1.62
C ALA A 190 9.39 17.79 -0.43
N ARG A 191 10.01 16.99 0.44
CA ARG A 191 10.75 17.50 1.61
C ARG A 191 11.95 18.37 1.27
N GLU A 192 12.63 18.10 0.15
CA GLU A 192 13.78 18.87 -0.32
C GLU A 192 13.39 20.20 -0.99
N ILE A 193 12.27 20.23 -1.70
CA ILE A 193 11.89 21.35 -2.57
C ILE A 193 10.87 22.28 -1.91
N PHE A 194 9.95 21.79 -1.08
CA PHE A 194 8.91 22.61 -0.44
C PHE A 194 9.48 23.83 0.30
N PRO A 195 10.53 23.71 1.14
CA PRO A 195 11.13 24.87 1.78
C PRO A 195 11.67 25.91 0.80
N LYS A 196 12.16 25.48 -0.39
CA LYS A 196 12.66 26.38 -1.44
C LYS A 196 11.52 27.16 -2.12
N MET A 197 10.29 26.65 -2.03
CA MET A 197 9.08 27.26 -2.55
C MET A 197 8.31 28.04 -1.47
N GLY A 198 8.85 28.12 -0.24
CA GLY A 198 8.17 28.73 0.90
C GLY A 198 7.00 27.88 1.44
N TRP A 199 7.00 26.58 1.17
CA TRP A 199 5.98 25.66 1.66
C TRP A 199 6.50 24.89 2.88
N GLU A 200 5.56 24.53 3.78
CA GLU A 200 5.89 23.69 4.92
C GLU A 200 6.42 22.32 4.49
N LYS A 201 7.45 21.86 5.19
CA LYS A 201 8.08 20.57 4.94
C LYS A 201 7.24 19.45 5.53
N PRO A 202 6.72 18.49 4.72
CA PRO A 202 5.86 17.44 5.21
C PRO A 202 6.62 16.36 5.99
N VAL A 203 5.93 15.66 6.90
CA VAL A 203 6.44 14.50 7.65
C VAL A 203 6.05 13.22 6.92
N ALA A 204 6.95 12.62 6.17
CA ALA A 204 6.62 11.44 5.40
C ALA A 204 6.68 10.15 6.25
N VAL A 205 5.68 9.29 6.05
CA VAL A 205 5.58 7.98 6.68
C VAL A 205 5.54 6.89 5.60
N HIS A 206 6.31 5.83 5.79
CA HIS A 206 6.36 4.72 4.83
C HIS A 206 6.03 3.40 5.50
N HIS A 207 5.13 2.64 4.85
CA HIS A 207 4.81 1.29 5.28
C HIS A 207 5.56 0.24 4.46
N HIS A 208 5.60 -0.98 4.98
CA HIS A 208 6.18 -2.15 4.33
C HIS A 208 5.51 -2.43 2.98
N VAL A 209 6.33 -2.73 1.98
CA VAL A 209 5.86 -3.18 0.66
C VAL A 209 5.73 -4.70 0.68
N LEU A 210 4.51 -5.19 0.80
CA LEU A 210 4.24 -6.63 0.91
C LEU A 210 4.66 -7.39 -0.34
N MET A 211 5.45 -8.44 -0.17
CA MET A 211 5.87 -9.30 -1.27
C MET A 211 4.72 -10.12 -1.85
N GLY A 212 4.86 -10.50 -3.13
CA GLY A 212 4.04 -11.53 -3.75
C GLY A 212 4.36 -12.90 -3.15
N ILE A 213 3.39 -13.82 -3.21
CA ILE A 213 3.51 -15.14 -2.57
C ILE A 213 4.39 -16.15 -3.33
N ALA A 214 5.00 -15.76 -4.45
CA ALA A 214 5.98 -16.58 -5.17
C ALA A 214 7.39 -16.45 -4.56
N GLU A 215 8.31 -17.27 -5.02
CA GLU A 215 9.72 -17.14 -4.67
C GLU A 215 10.23 -15.72 -5.01
N PRO A 216 10.93 -15.06 -4.09
CA PRO A 216 11.46 -13.71 -4.31
C PRO A 216 12.40 -13.66 -5.51
N ILE A 217 12.33 -12.54 -6.24
CA ILE A 217 13.24 -12.28 -7.36
C ILE A 217 14.63 -12.00 -6.80
N LYS A 218 15.63 -12.78 -7.21
CA LYS A 218 17.03 -12.56 -6.84
C LYS A 218 17.63 -11.52 -7.79
N LEU A 219 17.96 -10.36 -7.25
CA LEU A 219 18.71 -9.31 -7.96
C LEU A 219 20.19 -9.37 -7.57
N GLU A 220 21.06 -8.97 -8.48
CA GLU A 220 22.49 -8.76 -8.22
C GLU A 220 22.73 -7.43 -7.46
N THR A 221 21.89 -7.12 -6.49
CA THR A 221 21.98 -5.94 -5.64
C THR A 221 22.16 -6.34 -4.18
N LYS A 222 22.90 -5.51 -3.43
CA LYS A 222 23.01 -5.63 -1.97
C LYS A 222 21.89 -4.87 -1.25
N ASP A 223 21.09 -4.08 -1.97
CA ASP A 223 19.98 -3.33 -1.40
C ASP A 223 18.76 -4.24 -1.23
N LYS A 224 18.47 -4.57 0.03
CA LYS A 224 17.32 -5.40 0.39
C LYS A 224 15.98 -4.76 -0.02
N LEU A 225 15.89 -3.43 0.02
CA LEU A 225 14.68 -2.72 -0.38
C LEU A 225 14.40 -2.90 -1.88
N GLU A 226 15.44 -2.84 -2.72
CA GLU A 226 15.28 -3.12 -4.16
C GLU A 226 14.79 -4.55 -4.43
N GLN A 227 15.27 -5.54 -3.68
CA GLN A 227 14.80 -6.92 -3.79
C GLN A 227 13.32 -7.07 -3.38
N VAL A 228 12.91 -6.43 -2.28
CA VAL A 228 11.52 -6.41 -1.83
C VAL A 228 10.62 -5.74 -2.87
N ILE A 229 11.01 -4.58 -3.39
CA ILE A 229 10.25 -3.85 -4.42
C ILE A 229 10.12 -4.69 -5.69
N ALA A 230 11.18 -5.37 -6.14
CA ALA A 230 11.14 -6.24 -7.32
C ALA A 230 10.21 -7.45 -7.11
N SER A 231 10.11 -7.94 -5.87
CA SER A 231 9.29 -9.08 -5.48
C SER A 231 7.89 -8.71 -5.01
N LYS A 232 7.52 -7.40 -5.02
CA LYS A 232 6.26 -6.92 -4.48
C LYS A 232 5.04 -7.58 -5.10
N MET A 233 3.99 -7.73 -4.31
CA MET A 233 2.69 -8.24 -4.76
C MET A 233 2.18 -7.40 -5.92
N SER A 234 1.86 -8.05 -7.05
CA SER A 234 1.54 -7.35 -8.29
C SER A 234 0.34 -7.94 -9.02
N LYS A 235 -0.51 -7.06 -9.53
CA LYS A 235 -1.68 -7.40 -10.34
C LYS A 235 -1.30 -7.99 -11.70
N SER A 236 -0.11 -7.67 -12.22
CA SER A 236 0.39 -8.20 -13.51
C SER A 236 0.73 -9.68 -13.46
N LYS A 237 0.96 -10.21 -12.24
CA LYS A 237 1.18 -11.64 -11.96
C LYS A 237 0.12 -12.14 -10.98
N PRO A 238 -1.13 -12.36 -11.42
CA PRO A 238 -2.27 -12.62 -10.52
C PRO A 238 -2.09 -13.81 -9.58
N TRP A 239 -1.31 -14.82 -9.99
CA TRP A 239 -1.00 -16.00 -9.18
C TRP A 239 -0.05 -15.70 -8.00
N THR A 240 0.61 -14.54 -8.00
CA THR A 240 1.47 -14.08 -6.90
C THR A 240 0.75 -13.15 -5.93
N ALA A 241 -0.51 -12.83 -6.16
CA ALA A 241 -1.28 -11.87 -5.37
C ALA A 241 -2.53 -12.52 -4.77
N ILE A 242 -2.83 -12.16 -3.52
CA ILE A 242 -4.11 -12.46 -2.88
C ILE A 242 -5.00 -11.21 -3.07
N PHE A 243 -6.05 -11.36 -3.87
CA PHE A 243 -7.01 -10.29 -4.12
C PHE A 243 -8.08 -10.25 -3.02
N ILE A 244 -8.65 -9.07 -2.76
CA ILE A 244 -9.69 -8.90 -1.73
C ILE A 244 -11.00 -9.63 -2.05
N HIS A 245 -11.17 -10.05 -3.30
CA HIS A 245 -12.33 -10.82 -3.78
C HIS A 245 -12.03 -12.30 -4.00
N ASP A 246 -10.82 -12.77 -3.67
CA ASP A 246 -10.51 -14.19 -3.73
C ASP A 246 -11.42 -14.95 -2.76
N THR A 247 -12.05 -16.02 -3.24
CA THR A 247 -12.82 -16.94 -2.40
C THR A 247 -11.90 -17.70 -1.46
N GLU A 248 -12.45 -18.28 -0.38
CA GLU A 248 -11.69 -19.14 0.55
C GLU A 248 -10.87 -20.19 -0.20
N LYS A 249 -11.51 -20.92 -1.13
CA LYS A 249 -10.86 -21.90 -1.95
C LYS A 249 -9.71 -21.34 -2.78
N GLN A 250 -9.87 -20.15 -3.37
CA GLN A 250 -8.81 -19.49 -4.13
C GLN A 250 -7.63 -19.06 -3.23
N ILE A 251 -7.92 -18.58 -2.03
CA ILE A 251 -6.89 -18.22 -1.03
C ILE A 251 -6.11 -19.48 -0.62
N GLU A 252 -6.80 -20.58 -0.29
CA GLU A 252 -6.19 -21.85 0.06
C GLU A 252 -5.29 -22.39 -1.06
N GLU A 253 -5.79 -22.41 -2.31
CA GLU A 253 -5.05 -22.89 -3.48
C GLU A 253 -3.78 -22.05 -3.75
N LYS A 254 -3.89 -20.72 -3.63
CA LYS A 254 -2.76 -19.80 -3.79
C LYS A 254 -1.72 -19.98 -2.69
N LEU A 255 -2.14 -20.03 -1.43
CA LEU A 255 -1.21 -20.20 -0.30
C LEU A 255 -0.57 -21.60 -0.27
N ARG A 256 -1.29 -22.63 -0.66
CA ARG A 256 -0.70 -23.98 -0.80
C ARG A 256 0.50 -23.98 -1.74
N LYS A 257 0.42 -23.23 -2.86
CA LYS A 257 1.49 -23.09 -3.86
C LYS A 257 2.53 -22.02 -3.51
N ALA A 258 2.27 -21.21 -2.50
CA ALA A 258 3.15 -20.11 -2.11
C ALA A 258 4.55 -20.61 -1.71
N TRP A 259 5.54 -19.79 -1.97
CA TRP A 259 6.90 -20.04 -1.51
C TRP A 259 6.98 -19.83 0.01
N CYS A 260 7.43 -20.85 0.71
CA CYS A 260 7.53 -20.84 2.17
C CYS A 260 8.52 -21.93 2.59
N PRO A 261 9.82 -21.74 2.41
CA PRO A 261 10.86 -22.72 2.73
C PRO A 261 10.96 -22.92 4.24
N GLU A 262 11.22 -24.16 4.66
CA GLU A 262 11.38 -24.51 6.06
C GLU A 262 12.50 -23.71 6.72
N LYS A 263 12.25 -23.27 7.98
CA LYS A 263 13.21 -22.58 8.86
C LYS A 263 13.74 -21.24 8.35
N LEU A 264 13.32 -20.77 7.18
CA LEU A 264 13.76 -19.51 6.61
C LEU A 264 12.70 -18.42 6.85
N VAL A 265 13.06 -17.42 7.62
CA VAL A 265 12.21 -16.27 7.94
C VAL A 265 12.43 -15.11 6.97
N GLU A 266 13.68 -14.87 6.58
CA GLU A 266 14.03 -13.75 5.70
C GLU A 266 13.40 -13.91 4.31
N MET A 267 12.80 -12.83 3.80
CA MET A 267 12.12 -12.80 2.50
C MET A 267 11.01 -13.88 2.34
N ASN A 268 10.44 -14.37 3.43
CA ASN A 268 9.37 -15.35 3.38
C ASN A 268 8.00 -14.66 3.34
N PRO A 269 7.28 -14.68 2.21
CA PRO A 269 6.04 -13.94 2.02
C PRO A 269 4.91 -14.39 2.97
N ILE A 270 4.92 -15.64 3.41
CA ILE A 270 3.90 -16.13 4.34
C ILE A 270 4.13 -15.53 5.73
N LEU A 271 5.38 -15.45 6.17
CA LEU A 271 5.73 -14.81 7.44
C LEU A 271 5.56 -13.30 7.39
N GLU A 272 5.73 -12.64 6.22
CA GLU A 272 5.36 -11.24 6.07
C GLU A 272 3.85 -11.02 6.23
N ILE A 273 3.02 -11.87 5.64
CA ILE A 273 1.56 -11.82 5.82
C ILE A 273 1.22 -12.01 7.31
N VAL A 274 1.85 -12.95 8.00
CA VAL A 274 1.65 -13.14 9.44
C VAL A 274 2.01 -11.86 10.20
N ARG A 275 3.17 -11.29 9.93
CA ARG A 275 3.69 -10.11 10.65
C ARG A 275 2.83 -8.87 10.42
N TYR A 276 2.50 -8.57 9.16
CA TYR A 276 1.93 -7.28 8.78
C TYR A 276 0.40 -7.30 8.56
N VAL A 277 -0.19 -8.49 8.43
CA VAL A 277 -1.63 -8.63 8.24
C VAL A 277 -2.27 -9.33 9.44
N VAL A 278 -1.82 -10.54 9.77
CA VAL A 278 -2.46 -11.32 10.85
C VAL A 278 -2.27 -10.67 12.21
N PHE A 279 -1.04 -10.36 12.61
CA PHE A 279 -0.76 -9.71 13.90
C PHE A 279 -1.07 -8.21 13.95
N HIS A 280 -1.44 -7.60 12.83
CA HIS A 280 -1.97 -6.25 12.88
C HIS A 280 -3.36 -6.21 13.53
N GLU A 281 -4.21 -7.18 13.22
CA GLU A 281 -5.60 -7.24 13.70
C GLU A 281 -5.73 -8.13 14.95
N ASN A 282 -4.91 -9.14 15.10
CA ASN A 282 -5.03 -10.14 16.15
C ASN A 282 -3.91 -10.00 17.20
N LYS A 283 -4.28 -10.11 18.47
CA LYS A 283 -3.30 -10.15 19.58
C LYS A 283 -2.59 -11.51 19.66
N THR A 284 -3.25 -12.58 19.22
CA THR A 284 -2.73 -13.94 19.21
C THR A 284 -3.01 -14.61 17.87
N PHE A 285 -2.23 -15.61 17.53
CA PHE A 285 -2.45 -16.40 16.34
C PHE A 285 -2.38 -17.89 16.65
N LYS A 286 -3.52 -18.58 16.48
CA LYS A 286 -3.66 -20.02 16.74
C LYS A 286 -3.55 -20.80 15.44
N ILE A 287 -2.68 -21.81 15.45
CA ILE A 287 -2.48 -22.75 14.35
C ILE A 287 -3.01 -24.10 14.75
N ASN A 288 -4.07 -24.57 14.09
CA ASN A 288 -4.65 -25.88 14.29
C ASN A 288 -3.86 -26.90 13.47
N ARG A 289 -3.33 -27.93 14.16
CA ARG A 289 -2.62 -29.04 13.53
C ARG A 289 -2.97 -30.37 14.21
N PRO A 290 -2.84 -31.49 13.49
CA PRO A 290 -3.14 -32.83 14.06
C PRO A 290 -2.27 -33.15 15.27
N THR A 291 -2.83 -33.92 16.22
CA THR A 291 -2.13 -34.32 17.44
C THR A 291 -0.81 -35.06 17.19
N LYS A 292 -0.72 -35.85 16.10
CA LYS A 292 0.52 -36.52 15.66
C LYS A 292 1.67 -35.56 15.32
N PHE A 293 1.36 -34.27 15.08
CA PHE A 293 2.33 -33.19 14.83
C PHE A 293 2.43 -32.21 15.98
N GLY A 294 2.05 -32.61 17.21
CA GLY A 294 2.13 -31.82 18.43
C GLY A 294 0.83 -31.09 18.83
N GLY A 295 -0.26 -31.25 18.06
CA GLY A 295 -1.54 -30.61 18.34
C GLY A 295 -1.56 -29.10 18.08
N PRO A 296 -2.66 -28.40 18.43
CA PRO A 296 -2.79 -26.96 18.24
C PRO A 296 -1.71 -26.18 19.01
N ILE A 297 -1.23 -25.09 18.42
CA ILE A 297 -0.28 -24.16 19.03
C ILE A 297 -0.79 -22.73 18.85
N GLU A 298 -0.57 -21.88 19.87
CA GLU A 298 -0.96 -20.47 19.84
C GLU A 298 0.24 -19.60 20.15
N PHE A 299 0.42 -18.56 19.35
CA PHE A 299 1.51 -17.60 19.48
C PHE A 299 0.98 -16.26 19.96
N GLN A 300 1.68 -15.65 20.92
CA GLN A 300 1.32 -14.34 21.49
C GLN A 300 1.98 -13.18 20.73
N SER A 301 2.92 -13.47 19.83
CA SER A 301 3.62 -12.48 19.01
C SER A 301 4.18 -13.11 17.74
N CYS A 302 4.42 -12.27 16.73
CA CYS A 302 5.09 -12.67 15.51
C CYS A 302 6.51 -13.20 15.77
N GLN A 303 7.23 -12.58 16.72
CA GLN A 303 8.59 -13.00 17.09
C GLN A 303 8.62 -14.40 17.68
N GLU A 304 7.64 -14.77 18.49
CA GLU A 304 7.49 -16.12 19.04
C GLU A 304 7.27 -17.15 17.92
N LEU A 305 6.37 -16.85 16.99
CA LEU A 305 6.10 -17.69 15.83
C LEU A 305 7.34 -17.87 14.96
N GLU A 306 8.06 -16.78 14.67
CA GLU A 306 9.29 -16.83 13.86
C GLU A 306 10.40 -17.65 14.50
N LYS A 307 10.53 -17.61 15.84
CA LYS A 307 11.45 -18.48 16.58
C LYS A 307 11.08 -19.95 16.41
N ALA A 308 9.81 -20.30 16.64
CA ALA A 308 9.32 -21.65 16.46
C ALA A 308 9.50 -22.15 15.02
N TYR A 309 9.26 -21.27 14.04
CA TYR A 309 9.48 -21.58 12.63
C TYR A 309 10.96 -21.83 12.31
N THR A 310 11.87 -21.02 12.82
CA THR A 310 13.32 -21.18 12.64
C THR A 310 13.85 -22.46 13.28
N HIS A 311 13.33 -22.86 14.45
CA HIS A 311 13.69 -24.13 15.08
C HIS A 311 13.12 -25.35 14.34
N GLY A 312 12.05 -25.17 13.57
CA GLY A 312 11.37 -26.24 12.84
C GLY A 312 10.21 -26.87 13.62
N ASP A 313 9.75 -26.21 14.68
CA ASP A 313 8.61 -26.64 15.49
C ASP A 313 7.27 -26.41 14.77
N LEU A 314 7.29 -25.58 13.70
CA LEU A 314 6.15 -25.27 12.87
C LEU A 314 6.43 -25.58 11.40
N HIS A 315 5.67 -26.55 10.85
CA HIS A 315 5.78 -26.93 9.46
C HIS A 315 5.16 -25.89 8.52
N PRO A 316 5.77 -25.58 7.34
CA PRO A 316 5.24 -24.62 6.38
C PRO A 316 3.78 -24.85 5.98
N GLN A 317 3.36 -26.10 5.81
CA GLN A 317 1.98 -26.40 5.41
C GLN A 317 0.97 -26.03 6.50
N ASP A 318 1.28 -26.29 7.79
CA ASP A 318 0.41 -25.92 8.91
C ASP A 318 0.28 -24.40 9.00
N LEU A 319 1.39 -23.68 8.82
CA LEU A 319 1.41 -22.21 8.76
C LEU A 319 0.57 -21.69 7.61
N LYS A 320 0.73 -22.20 6.40
CA LYS A 320 -0.02 -21.81 5.20
C LYS A 320 -1.52 -22.01 5.36
N ASN A 321 -1.93 -23.15 5.92
CA ASN A 321 -3.34 -23.46 6.18
C ASN A 321 -3.95 -22.45 7.17
N ALA A 322 -3.27 -22.19 8.29
CA ALA A 322 -3.75 -21.24 9.28
C ALA A 322 -3.81 -19.79 8.75
N VAL A 323 -2.82 -19.40 7.95
CA VAL A 323 -2.83 -18.08 7.29
C VAL A 323 -3.99 -17.98 6.28
N ALA A 324 -4.30 -19.06 5.55
CA ALA A 324 -5.44 -19.07 4.63
C ALA A 324 -6.77 -18.86 5.36
N GLU A 325 -6.98 -19.56 6.46
CA GLU A 325 -8.16 -19.41 7.32
C GLU A 325 -8.28 -17.98 7.83
N GLU A 326 -7.18 -17.39 8.32
CA GLU A 326 -7.20 -16.06 8.89
C GLU A 326 -7.41 -14.96 7.83
N LEU A 327 -6.74 -15.07 6.68
CA LEU A 327 -6.98 -14.15 5.57
C LEU A 327 -8.43 -14.23 5.07
N SER A 328 -9.01 -15.42 5.06
CA SER A 328 -10.42 -15.59 4.65
C SER A 328 -11.36 -14.82 5.57
N LYS A 329 -11.11 -14.81 6.89
CA LYS A 329 -11.87 -14.03 7.88
C LYS A 329 -11.64 -12.52 7.71
N ILE A 330 -10.39 -12.08 7.54
CA ILE A 330 -10.04 -10.66 7.37
C ILE A 330 -10.71 -10.08 6.10
N LEU A 331 -10.77 -10.87 5.02
CA LEU A 331 -11.32 -10.42 3.74
C LEU A 331 -12.84 -10.60 3.62
N GLU A 332 -13.46 -11.46 4.43
CA GLU A 332 -14.89 -11.77 4.38
C GLU A 332 -15.79 -10.52 4.44
N PRO A 333 -15.61 -9.56 5.37
CA PRO A 333 -16.46 -8.38 5.42
C PRO A 333 -16.45 -7.57 4.11
N THR A 334 -15.27 -7.43 3.49
CA THR A 334 -15.12 -6.72 2.21
C THR A 334 -15.78 -7.49 1.07
N ARG A 335 -15.60 -8.82 0.99
CA ARG A 335 -16.27 -9.66 -0.01
C ARG A 335 -17.77 -9.53 0.11
N ARG A 336 -18.30 -9.70 1.33
CA ARG A 336 -19.73 -9.61 1.61
C ARG A 336 -20.31 -8.24 1.25
N TYR A 337 -19.59 -7.15 1.55
CA TYR A 337 -20.01 -5.81 1.15
C TYR A 337 -20.24 -5.71 -0.36
N PHE A 338 -19.31 -6.20 -1.17
CA PHE A 338 -19.42 -6.18 -2.63
C PHE A 338 -20.44 -7.19 -3.20
N GLU A 339 -20.84 -8.17 -2.42
CA GLU A 339 -21.91 -9.12 -2.79
C GLU A 339 -23.32 -8.54 -2.56
N ILE A 340 -23.53 -7.89 -1.42
CA ILE A 340 -24.87 -7.44 -0.97
C ILE A 340 -25.17 -5.98 -1.36
N ASN A 341 -24.16 -5.10 -1.43
CA ASN A 341 -24.35 -3.71 -1.83
C ASN A 341 -24.43 -3.60 -3.34
N ARG A 342 -25.60 -3.18 -3.86
CA ARG A 342 -25.88 -3.13 -5.31
C ARG A 342 -24.87 -2.28 -6.07
N GLU A 343 -24.60 -1.05 -5.60
CA GLU A 343 -23.68 -0.13 -6.28
C GLU A 343 -22.24 -0.65 -6.25
N ALA A 344 -21.79 -1.19 -5.11
CA ALA A 344 -20.46 -1.78 -5.00
C ALA A 344 -20.31 -2.98 -5.94
N LYS A 345 -21.31 -3.84 -6.03
CA LYS A 345 -21.35 -4.99 -6.94
C LYS A 345 -21.28 -4.56 -8.41
N GLU A 346 -22.04 -3.51 -8.79
CA GLU A 346 -21.99 -2.94 -10.14
C GLU A 346 -20.58 -2.40 -10.46
N CYS A 347 -19.95 -1.67 -9.52
CA CYS A 347 -18.57 -1.19 -9.67
C CYS A 347 -17.55 -2.34 -9.80
N LEU A 348 -17.70 -3.41 -9.03
CA LEU A 348 -16.84 -4.59 -9.12
C LEU A 348 -16.97 -5.30 -10.47
N ASN A 349 -18.19 -5.45 -10.98
CA ASN A 349 -18.44 -6.07 -12.28
C ASN A 349 -17.83 -5.24 -13.41
N ALA A 350 -18.06 -3.93 -13.41
CA ALA A 350 -17.47 -3.00 -14.38
C ALA A 350 -15.94 -3.02 -14.32
N MET A 351 -15.35 -3.15 -13.11
CA MET A 351 -13.91 -3.31 -12.93
C MET A 351 -13.38 -4.62 -13.54
N LYS A 352 -14.09 -5.73 -13.37
CA LYS A 352 -13.72 -7.02 -13.98
C LYS A 352 -13.75 -6.95 -15.51
N GLU A 353 -14.77 -6.33 -16.09
CA GLU A 353 -14.87 -6.13 -17.53
C GLU A 353 -13.75 -5.24 -18.08
N ALA A 354 -13.41 -4.15 -17.38
CA ALA A 354 -12.31 -3.27 -17.77
C ALA A 354 -10.94 -3.98 -17.81
N GLN A 355 -10.71 -5.00 -16.97
CA GLN A 355 -9.48 -5.78 -16.95
C GLN A 355 -9.35 -6.78 -18.10
N ILE A 356 -10.46 -7.35 -18.56
CA ILE A 356 -10.47 -8.38 -19.61
C ILE A 356 -10.03 -7.79 -20.97
N THR A 357 -10.25 -6.52 -21.19
CA THR A 357 -9.84 -5.82 -22.41
C THR A 357 -8.42 -5.26 -22.28
N ARG A 358 -7.43 -6.13 -22.43
CA ARG A 358 -6.01 -5.76 -22.61
C ARG A 358 -5.71 -5.52 -24.07
#